data_10f70a75c48d5a0f4cba062f89b39516
#
_entry.id   10f70a75c48d5a0f4cba062f89b39516
#
_cell.length_a   1.000
_cell.length_b   1.000
_cell.length_c   1.000
_cell.angle_alpha   90.00
_cell.angle_beta   90.00
_cell.angle_gamma   90.00
#
_symmetry.space_group_name_H-M   'P 1'
#
loop_
_entity.id
_entity.type
_entity.pdbx_description
1 polymer ?
#
loop_
_entity_poly.entity_id
_entity_poly.type
_entity_poly.pdbx_seq_one_letter_code
_entity_poly.pdbx_strand_id
1 'polypeptide(L)'
;MKPALALGLCFVLPLLAGAESKRLQNGKPDFSGRYDISSLTPFQRPKALADRVFLTEEEVLRMVDRAAASRHAQSQPSDPDRAAPAVGGNVGAYNDFWFEWGSQGFAIDGKYRTSILTEPRNGRMPALTEAGVARRAGAPRFAWQNVGEAWWLETGDAPYDGPENMVLGVRCLYQPTASIPIRPLPYNNMKVITHTEEAVMINIEWMHWTRVVRMNGVHKPSHIRSLSGDSIGRWSQDTLIVDTTNFLESPGVPRPGYRVEERFTPIRGGLLYRFRVEDPDYSAPYAGELVWPLVTARSFEYACHEGNYAMGNTLRGARLLESEWRALGDGR
;
A
#
# COMPACT_ATOMS: atom_id res chain seq x y z
N MET A 1 66.90 9.23 17.32
CA MET A 1 65.72 9.46 16.43
C MET A 1 65.65 8.29 15.49
N LYS A 2 64.66 7.40 15.67
CA LYS A 2 64.39 6.26 14.78
C LYS A 2 63.07 6.56 14.03
N PRO A 3 62.99 6.40 12.71
CA PRO A 3 61.75 6.59 12.00
C PRO A 3 60.83 5.35 12.19
N ALA A 4 59.58 5.62 12.54
CA ALA A 4 58.54 4.61 12.59
C ALA A 4 58.04 4.30 11.19
N LEU A 5 58.16 3.03 10.79
CA LEU A 5 57.59 2.48 9.56
C LEU A 5 56.07 2.29 9.79
N ALA A 6 55.24 3.07 9.11
CA ALA A 6 53.83 2.85 9.05
C ALA A 6 53.49 1.72 8.06
N LEU A 7 53.14 0.55 8.55
CA LEU A 7 52.59 -0.54 7.73
C LEU A 7 51.16 -0.16 7.38
N GLY A 8 50.92 0.21 6.14
CA GLY A 8 49.59 0.36 5.58
C GLY A 8 48.94 -1.02 5.39
N LEU A 9 47.98 -1.36 6.27
CA LEU A 9 47.16 -2.53 6.13
C LEU A 9 46.10 -2.27 5.04
N CYS A 10 46.38 -2.71 3.80
CA CYS A 10 45.37 -2.80 2.75
C CYS A 10 44.34 -3.87 3.16
N PHE A 11 43.22 -3.45 3.70
CA PHE A 11 42.03 -4.31 3.81
C PHE A 11 41.48 -4.54 2.39
N VAL A 12 41.90 -5.64 1.78
CA VAL A 12 41.19 -6.22 0.64
C VAL A 12 39.89 -6.80 1.23
N LEU A 13 38.82 -6.03 1.14
CA LEU A 13 37.47 -6.55 1.39
C LEU A 13 37.23 -7.67 0.36
N PRO A 14 36.98 -8.92 0.80
CA PRO A 14 36.56 -9.95 -0.15
C PRO A 14 35.24 -9.48 -0.80
N LEU A 15 35.18 -9.52 -2.14
CA LEU A 15 33.91 -9.50 -2.88
C LEU A 15 33.10 -10.64 -2.28
N LEU A 16 32.14 -10.29 -1.42
CA LEU A 16 31.18 -11.24 -0.88
C LEU A 16 30.37 -11.76 -2.06
N ALA A 17 30.67 -12.97 -2.48
CA ALA A 17 29.81 -13.75 -3.35
C ALA A 17 28.40 -13.63 -2.83
N GLY A 18 27.47 -13.21 -3.69
CA GLY A 18 26.07 -13.05 -3.33
C GLY A 18 25.59 -14.36 -2.71
N ALA A 19 24.89 -14.29 -1.56
CA ALA A 19 24.21 -15.44 -1.01
C ALA A 19 23.35 -16.04 -2.13
N GLU A 20 23.67 -17.27 -2.57
CA GLU A 20 22.87 -17.95 -3.60
C GLU A 20 21.44 -17.97 -3.14
N SER A 21 20.55 -17.31 -3.91
CA SER A 21 19.12 -17.41 -3.68
C SER A 21 18.72 -18.88 -3.79
N LYS A 22 17.92 -19.36 -2.85
CA LYS A 22 17.31 -20.71 -2.98
C LYS A 22 16.73 -20.86 -4.38
N ARG A 23 16.83 -22.08 -4.94
CA ARG A 23 16.29 -22.38 -6.26
C ARG A 23 15.29 -23.51 -6.19
N LEU A 24 14.27 -23.44 -7.03
CA LEU A 24 13.35 -24.53 -7.29
C LEU A 24 14.04 -25.64 -8.09
N GLN A 25 13.37 -26.79 -8.25
CA GLN A 25 13.92 -27.93 -9.00
C GLN A 25 14.24 -27.59 -10.46
N ASN A 26 13.45 -26.69 -11.06
CA ASN A 26 13.66 -26.20 -12.43
C ASN A 26 14.77 -25.14 -12.54
N GLY A 27 15.55 -24.91 -11.47
CA GLY A 27 16.67 -23.97 -11.41
C GLY A 27 16.27 -22.49 -11.31
N LYS A 28 14.98 -22.15 -11.25
CA LYS A 28 14.52 -20.77 -11.07
C LYS A 28 14.63 -20.34 -9.60
N PRO A 29 14.81 -19.04 -9.32
CA PRO A 29 14.84 -18.55 -7.94
C PRO A 29 13.58 -18.94 -7.17
N ASP A 30 13.73 -19.42 -5.94
CA ASP A 30 12.65 -19.65 -5.00
C ASP A 30 12.42 -18.38 -4.18
N PHE A 31 11.26 -17.75 -4.34
CA PHE A 31 10.87 -16.55 -3.61
C PHE A 31 10.13 -16.86 -2.30
N SER A 32 10.00 -18.13 -1.92
CA SER A 32 9.33 -18.48 -0.67
C SER A 32 9.97 -17.79 0.53
N GLY A 33 9.15 -17.09 1.29
CA GLY A 33 9.63 -16.32 2.44
C GLY A 33 8.64 -15.30 2.95
N ARG A 34 9.08 -14.56 3.96
CA ARG A 34 8.33 -13.44 4.55
C ARG A 34 9.06 -12.14 4.23
N TYR A 35 8.30 -11.14 3.82
CA TYR A 35 8.83 -9.85 3.37
C TYR A 35 8.07 -8.75 4.08
N ASP A 36 8.79 -7.87 4.75
CA ASP A 36 8.22 -6.64 5.31
C ASP A 36 8.46 -5.50 4.33
N ILE A 37 7.39 -4.94 3.79
CA ILE A 37 7.47 -3.86 2.81
C ILE A 37 7.24 -2.47 3.44
N SER A 38 7.16 -2.36 4.75
CA SER A 38 7.02 -1.07 5.44
C SER A 38 8.14 -0.12 5.05
N SER A 39 7.82 1.13 4.78
CA SER A 39 8.82 2.10 4.33
C SER A 39 8.37 3.53 4.54
N LEU A 40 9.30 4.38 4.99
CA LEU A 40 9.11 5.84 5.07
C LEU A 40 9.17 6.52 3.69
N THR A 41 9.58 5.80 2.62
CA THR A 41 9.57 6.37 1.27
C THR A 41 8.13 6.59 0.80
N PRO A 42 7.72 7.83 0.49
CA PRO A 42 6.35 8.12 0.09
C PRO A 42 6.01 7.50 -1.28
N PHE A 43 4.74 7.16 -1.48
CA PHE A 43 4.28 6.66 -2.79
C PHE A 43 4.52 7.68 -3.90
N GLN A 44 4.14 8.94 -3.68
CA GLN A 44 4.40 10.04 -4.60
C GLN A 44 5.48 10.96 -4.05
N ARG A 45 6.31 11.51 -4.94
CA ARG A 45 7.35 12.46 -4.58
C ARG A 45 6.73 13.75 -4.02
N PRO A 46 7.21 14.24 -2.87
CA PRO A 46 6.84 15.55 -2.36
C PRO A 46 7.13 16.65 -3.39
N LYS A 47 6.20 17.59 -3.59
CA LYS A 47 6.35 18.69 -4.57
C LYS A 47 7.65 19.48 -4.38
N ALA A 48 8.08 19.70 -3.14
CA ALA A 48 9.30 20.43 -2.80
C ALA A 48 10.58 19.76 -3.33
N LEU A 49 10.55 18.47 -3.64
CA LEU A 49 11.72 17.75 -4.19
C LEU A 49 11.81 17.83 -5.72
N ALA A 50 10.80 18.41 -6.38
CA ALA A 50 10.76 18.56 -7.84
C ALA A 50 11.16 17.25 -8.57
N ASP A 51 12.20 17.27 -9.41
CA ASP A 51 12.65 16.11 -10.18
C ASP A 51 13.78 15.32 -9.50
N ARG A 52 14.13 15.64 -8.26
CA ARG A 52 15.16 14.91 -7.52
C ARG A 52 14.72 13.47 -7.22
N VAL A 53 15.45 12.52 -7.75
CA VAL A 53 15.15 11.08 -7.64
C VAL A 53 15.65 10.50 -6.33
N PHE A 54 16.74 11.04 -5.77
CA PHE A 54 17.39 10.50 -4.57
C PHE A 54 17.48 11.54 -3.46
N LEU A 55 17.40 11.07 -2.22
CA LEU A 55 17.66 11.84 -1.01
C LEU A 55 19.19 11.93 -0.77
N THR A 56 19.62 13.00 -0.12
CA THR A 56 20.96 13.07 0.47
C THR A 56 20.98 12.28 1.79
N GLU A 57 22.19 11.93 2.28
CA GLU A 57 22.32 11.25 3.58
C GLU A 57 21.70 12.06 4.73
N GLU A 58 21.91 13.39 4.74
CA GLU A 58 21.32 14.27 5.74
C GLU A 58 19.77 14.28 5.68
N GLU A 59 19.19 14.22 4.48
CA GLU A 59 17.73 14.13 4.32
C GLU A 59 17.18 12.80 4.81
N VAL A 60 17.91 11.71 4.60
CA VAL A 60 17.57 10.39 5.12
C VAL A 60 17.56 10.42 6.64
N LEU A 61 18.62 10.95 7.28
CA LEU A 61 18.68 11.08 8.73
C LEU A 61 17.50 11.91 9.27
N ARG A 62 17.24 13.09 8.68
CA ARG A 62 16.09 13.92 9.06
C ARG A 62 14.74 13.21 8.90
N MET A 63 14.58 12.38 7.88
CA MET A 63 13.37 11.59 7.65
C MET A 63 13.18 10.56 8.78
N VAL A 64 14.23 9.85 9.14
CA VAL A 64 14.23 8.86 10.23
C VAL A 64 13.95 9.51 11.58
N ASP A 65 14.63 10.63 11.90
CA ASP A 65 14.46 11.37 13.15
C ASP A 65 13.02 11.90 13.30
N ARG A 66 12.45 12.46 12.23
CA ARG A 66 11.05 12.92 12.24
C ARG A 66 10.08 11.77 12.49
N ALA A 67 10.31 10.63 11.85
CA ALA A 67 9.46 9.46 12.04
C ALA A 67 9.57 8.94 13.50
N ALA A 68 10.76 8.91 14.06
CA ALA A 68 10.99 8.52 15.47
C ALA A 68 10.32 9.50 16.44
N ALA A 69 10.49 10.81 16.24
CA ALA A 69 9.85 11.83 17.04
C ALA A 69 8.32 11.77 16.97
N SER A 70 7.76 11.55 15.78
CA SER A 70 6.31 11.38 15.58
C SER A 70 5.77 10.17 16.33
N ARG A 71 6.45 9.01 16.23
CA ARG A 71 6.07 7.81 17.00
C ARG A 71 6.11 8.06 18.51
N HIS A 72 7.18 8.67 18.97
CA HIS A 72 7.30 9.01 20.40
C HIS A 72 6.14 9.91 20.85
N ALA A 73 5.80 10.94 20.10
CA ALA A 73 4.68 11.83 20.44
C ALA A 73 3.33 11.10 20.43
N GLN A 74 3.09 10.21 19.47
CA GLN A 74 1.85 9.44 19.35
C GLN A 74 1.72 8.32 20.39
N SER A 75 2.82 7.89 20.99
CA SER A 75 2.82 6.88 22.07
C SER A 75 2.60 7.48 23.45
N GLN A 76 2.57 8.81 23.60
CA GLN A 76 2.31 9.45 24.89
C GLN A 76 0.85 9.26 25.31
N PRO A 77 0.57 9.15 26.62
CA PRO A 77 -0.80 9.11 27.13
C PRO A 77 -1.60 10.33 26.65
N SER A 78 -2.86 10.10 26.31
CA SER A 78 -3.77 11.20 26.00
C SER A 78 -4.10 11.98 27.28
N ASP A 79 -4.23 13.30 27.15
CA ASP A 79 -4.75 14.14 28.24
C ASP A 79 -6.21 13.74 28.54
N PRO A 80 -6.50 13.23 29.75
CA PRO A 80 -7.87 12.82 30.12
C PRO A 80 -8.84 14.00 30.20
N ASP A 81 -8.33 15.22 30.43
CA ASP A 81 -9.13 16.44 30.61
C ASP A 81 -9.28 17.26 29.31
N ARG A 82 -8.76 16.76 28.19
CA ARG A 82 -8.91 17.42 26.90
C ARG A 82 -10.39 17.61 26.54
N ALA A 83 -10.72 18.77 26.00
CA ALA A 83 -12.05 19.05 25.49
C ALA A 83 -12.42 18.07 24.34
N ALA A 84 -13.70 17.77 24.21
CA ALA A 84 -14.20 17.03 23.06
C ALA A 84 -13.86 17.76 21.76
N PRO A 85 -13.52 17.04 20.68
CA PRO A 85 -13.31 17.65 19.39
C PRO A 85 -14.56 18.42 18.93
N ALA A 86 -14.37 19.54 18.27
CA ALA A 86 -15.47 20.24 17.63
C ALA A 86 -16.16 19.32 16.60
N VAL A 87 -17.43 19.59 16.30
CA VAL A 87 -18.17 18.91 15.23
C VAL A 87 -17.38 18.99 13.92
N GLY A 88 -17.19 17.84 13.25
CA GLY A 88 -16.33 17.74 12.06
C GLY A 88 -14.83 17.71 12.34
N GLY A 89 -14.41 17.87 13.60
CA GLY A 89 -13.02 17.84 14.01
C GLY A 89 -12.43 16.43 14.01
N ASN A 90 -11.11 16.37 14.13
CA ASN A 90 -10.39 15.10 14.23
C ASN A 90 -10.64 14.45 15.60
N VAL A 91 -11.36 13.33 15.60
CA VAL A 91 -11.66 12.55 16.81
C VAL A 91 -10.46 11.72 17.29
N GLY A 92 -9.35 11.75 16.58
CA GLY A 92 -8.19 10.90 16.79
C GLY A 92 -8.20 9.66 15.90
N ALA A 93 -7.12 8.90 15.99
CA ALA A 93 -6.92 7.64 15.29
C ALA A 93 -6.29 6.62 16.25
N TYR A 94 -5.82 5.52 15.73
CA TYR A 94 -5.01 4.57 16.48
C TYR A 94 -3.74 5.24 17.02
N ASN A 95 -3.27 4.78 18.18
CA ASN A 95 -1.96 5.16 18.68
C ASN A 95 -0.85 4.50 17.84
N ASP A 96 0.40 4.91 18.05
CA ASP A 96 1.56 4.44 17.27
C ASP A 96 1.73 2.91 17.31
N PHE A 97 1.28 2.24 18.35
CA PHE A 97 1.34 0.77 18.49
C PHE A 97 0.71 0.03 17.31
N TRP A 98 -0.31 0.61 16.69
CA TRP A 98 -1.04 0.00 15.56
C TRP A 98 -0.46 0.34 14.19
N PHE A 99 0.56 1.22 14.13
CA PHE A 99 1.14 1.66 12.86
C PHE A 99 2.48 1.00 12.57
N GLU A 100 2.69 0.62 11.31
CA GLU A 100 3.91 0.02 10.77
C GLU A 100 4.46 0.86 9.61
N TRP A 101 4.68 2.14 9.85
CA TRP A 101 5.23 3.05 8.83
C TRP A 101 6.65 2.68 8.36
N GLY A 102 7.27 1.71 9.03
CA GLY A 102 8.68 1.41 8.85
C GLY A 102 9.58 2.39 9.61
N SER A 103 10.85 2.03 9.71
CA SER A 103 11.86 2.83 10.40
C SER A 103 12.77 3.61 9.47
N GLN A 104 12.75 3.31 8.16
CA GLN A 104 13.60 3.94 7.16
C GLN A 104 12.96 3.89 5.77
N GLY A 105 13.50 4.68 4.83
CA GLY A 105 13.22 4.54 3.41
C GLY A 105 13.92 3.32 2.83
N PHE A 106 13.51 2.87 1.64
CA PHE A 106 14.26 1.86 0.92
C PHE A 106 15.38 2.46 0.06
N ALA A 107 16.44 1.71 -0.11
CA ALA A 107 17.57 2.08 -0.96
C ALA A 107 17.76 1.04 -2.08
N ILE A 108 18.14 1.52 -3.26
CA ILE A 108 18.58 0.72 -4.40
C ILE A 108 20.01 1.16 -4.72
N ASP A 109 20.94 0.22 -4.76
CA ASP A 109 22.37 0.48 -4.95
C ASP A 109 22.91 1.56 -3.98
N GLY A 110 22.49 1.49 -2.72
CA GLY A 110 22.88 2.41 -1.66
C GLY A 110 22.25 3.81 -1.73
N LYS A 111 21.36 4.08 -2.70
CA LYS A 111 20.72 5.39 -2.88
C LYS A 111 19.24 5.33 -2.46
N TYR A 112 18.85 6.20 -1.53
CA TYR A 112 17.48 6.30 -1.03
C TYR A 112 16.59 7.06 -2.01
N ARG A 113 15.47 6.47 -2.38
CA ARG A 113 14.49 7.06 -3.28
C ARG A 113 13.66 8.15 -2.60
N THR A 114 13.31 9.20 -3.37
CA THR A 114 12.39 10.26 -2.93
C THR A 114 10.92 9.88 -3.07
N SER A 115 10.61 8.81 -3.80
CA SER A 115 9.27 8.25 -4.02
C SER A 115 9.33 6.82 -4.49
N ILE A 116 8.26 6.07 -4.27
CA ILE A 116 8.04 4.75 -4.87
C ILE A 116 7.79 4.91 -6.37
N LEU A 117 6.97 5.91 -6.79
CA LEU A 117 6.75 6.19 -8.20
C LEU A 117 8.04 6.68 -8.88
N THR A 118 8.32 6.09 -10.03
CA THR A 118 9.45 6.41 -10.91
C THR A 118 9.01 6.99 -12.25
N GLU A 119 7.80 6.64 -12.68
CA GLU A 119 7.13 7.19 -13.87
C GLU A 119 5.73 7.69 -13.51
N PRO A 120 5.36 8.87 -13.97
CA PRO A 120 6.14 9.87 -14.71
C PRO A 120 7.40 10.33 -13.95
N ARG A 121 8.39 10.90 -14.67
CA ARG A 121 9.71 11.26 -14.11
C ARG A 121 9.65 12.13 -12.85
N ASN A 122 8.61 12.96 -12.72
CA ASN A 122 8.39 13.76 -11.53
C ASN A 122 7.99 12.93 -10.28
N GLY A 123 7.84 11.62 -10.41
CA GLY A 123 7.48 10.72 -9.30
C GLY A 123 6.07 10.95 -8.75
N ARG A 124 5.15 11.46 -9.54
CA ARG A 124 3.77 11.77 -9.15
C ARG A 124 2.78 11.09 -10.08
N MET A 125 1.56 10.88 -9.60
CA MET A 125 0.50 10.31 -10.43
C MET A 125 0.22 11.19 -11.64
N PRO A 126 -0.04 10.62 -12.83
CA PRO A 126 -0.52 11.36 -13.98
C PRO A 126 -1.84 12.09 -13.67
N ALA A 127 -2.20 13.04 -14.51
CA ALA A 127 -3.52 13.69 -14.43
C ALA A 127 -4.64 12.66 -14.68
N LEU A 128 -5.78 12.88 -14.06
CA LEU A 128 -6.97 12.12 -14.37
C LEU A 128 -7.52 12.48 -15.75
N THR A 129 -8.10 11.52 -16.44
CA THR A 129 -8.97 11.76 -17.58
C THR A 129 -10.32 12.32 -17.11
N GLU A 130 -11.12 12.91 -17.99
CA GLU A 130 -12.48 13.34 -17.67
C GLU A 130 -13.33 12.18 -17.12
N ALA A 131 -13.23 11.01 -17.74
CA ALA A 131 -13.91 9.81 -17.26
C ALA A 131 -13.41 9.39 -15.86
N GLY A 132 -12.11 9.51 -15.60
CA GLY A 132 -11.52 9.24 -14.28
C GLY A 132 -12.01 10.20 -13.20
N VAL A 133 -12.16 11.48 -13.53
CA VAL A 133 -12.74 12.48 -12.63
C VAL A 133 -14.19 12.15 -12.31
N ALA A 134 -15.01 11.90 -13.35
CA ALA A 134 -16.44 11.56 -13.19
C ALA A 134 -16.63 10.28 -12.34
N ARG A 135 -15.84 9.24 -12.61
CA ARG A 135 -15.92 7.99 -11.85
C ARG A 135 -15.54 8.17 -10.37
N ARG A 136 -14.54 8.99 -10.08
CA ARG A 136 -14.14 9.28 -8.69
C ARG A 136 -15.17 10.11 -7.94
N ALA A 137 -15.84 11.02 -8.63
CA ALA A 137 -16.90 11.82 -8.03
C ALA A 137 -18.08 10.95 -7.57
N GLY A 138 -18.44 9.91 -8.36
CA GLY A 138 -19.53 8.98 -8.03
C GLY A 138 -19.11 7.77 -7.16
N ALA A 139 -17.83 7.63 -6.81
CA ALA A 139 -17.38 6.48 -6.02
C ALA A 139 -17.66 6.68 -4.52
N PRO A 140 -18.02 5.61 -3.78
CA PRO A 140 -18.06 5.66 -2.33
C PRO A 140 -16.76 6.19 -1.75
N ARG A 141 -16.85 7.03 -0.75
CA ARG A 141 -15.69 7.64 -0.08
C ARG A 141 -15.38 6.89 1.20
N PHE A 142 -14.12 6.84 1.56
CA PHE A 142 -13.70 6.29 2.85
C PHE A 142 -14.26 7.11 4.02
N ALA A 143 -14.32 8.43 3.85
CA ALA A 143 -14.94 9.34 4.80
C ALA A 143 -15.74 10.41 4.04
N TRP A 144 -16.93 10.69 4.50
CA TRP A 144 -17.77 11.79 4.07
C TRP A 144 -17.59 12.99 4.99
N GLN A 145 -17.93 14.18 4.50
CA GLN A 145 -17.87 15.37 5.33
C GLN A 145 -18.81 15.22 6.52
N ASN A 146 -18.29 15.35 7.72
CA ASN A 146 -19.08 15.39 8.95
C ASN A 146 -19.34 16.85 9.31
N VAL A 147 -20.57 17.28 9.08
CA VAL A 147 -21.07 18.63 9.46
C VAL A 147 -22.00 18.58 10.66
N GLY A 148 -22.18 17.40 11.27
CA GLY A 148 -23.10 17.21 12.40
C GLY A 148 -24.57 17.16 12.03
N GLU A 149 -24.89 17.09 10.73
CA GLU A 149 -26.26 17.10 10.21
C GLU A 149 -26.44 16.02 9.14
N ALA A 150 -27.67 15.57 8.92
CA ALA A 150 -28.01 14.56 7.90
C ALA A 150 -28.21 15.20 6.51
N TRP A 151 -27.20 15.91 5.99
CA TRP A 151 -27.23 16.62 4.72
C TRP A 151 -27.66 15.75 3.53
N TRP A 152 -27.41 14.44 3.59
CA TRP A 152 -27.78 13.49 2.54
C TRP A 152 -29.28 13.33 2.34
N LEU A 153 -30.09 13.70 3.32
CA LEU A 153 -31.55 13.71 3.18
C LEU A 153 -32.04 14.84 2.27
N GLU A 154 -31.28 15.96 2.20
CA GLU A 154 -31.58 17.04 1.26
C GLU A 154 -31.14 16.71 -0.17
N THR A 155 -29.98 16.09 -0.32
CA THR A 155 -29.41 15.79 -1.62
C THR A 155 -29.96 14.54 -2.26
N GLY A 156 -30.66 13.71 -1.49
CA GLY A 156 -31.14 12.39 -1.93
C GLY A 156 -30.03 11.36 -2.08
N ASP A 157 -28.82 11.65 -1.57
CA ASP A 157 -27.75 10.69 -1.50
C ASP A 157 -28.02 9.62 -0.44
N ALA A 158 -27.34 8.48 -0.53
CA ALA A 158 -27.55 7.36 0.39
C ALA A 158 -26.21 6.82 0.96
N PRO A 159 -25.30 7.66 1.46
CA PRO A 159 -23.95 7.21 1.84
C PRO A 159 -23.97 6.24 3.03
N TYR A 160 -25.02 6.24 3.82
CA TYR A 160 -25.14 5.48 5.07
C TYR A 160 -26.41 4.62 5.14
N ASP A 161 -27.09 4.35 4.04
CA ASP A 161 -28.33 3.53 4.05
C ASP A 161 -28.04 2.10 4.47
N GLY A 162 -26.91 1.56 4.02
CA GLY A 162 -26.48 0.24 4.40
C GLY A 162 -24.96 0.03 4.23
N PRO A 163 -24.44 -1.11 4.69
CA PRO A 163 -23.01 -1.46 4.52
C PRO A 163 -22.58 -1.46 3.06
N GLU A 164 -23.46 -1.79 2.12
CA GLU A 164 -23.20 -1.87 0.69
C GLU A 164 -22.76 -0.52 0.09
N ASN A 165 -23.16 0.58 0.71
CA ASN A 165 -22.80 1.93 0.28
C ASN A 165 -21.43 2.37 0.81
N MET A 166 -20.80 1.57 1.66
CA MET A 166 -19.48 1.81 2.18
C MET A 166 -18.41 1.15 1.31
N VAL A 167 -17.19 1.73 1.30
CA VAL A 167 -16.03 1.15 0.59
C VAL A 167 -15.68 -0.23 1.14
N LEU A 168 -15.17 -1.11 0.27
CA LEU A 168 -14.86 -2.50 0.61
C LEU A 168 -13.89 -2.64 1.80
N GLY A 169 -12.95 -1.69 1.97
CA GLY A 169 -12.01 -1.67 3.08
C GLY A 169 -12.68 -1.48 4.44
N VAL A 170 -13.68 -0.59 4.54
CA VAL A 170 -14.47 -0.39 5.77
C VAL A 170 -15.31 -1.62 6.09
N ARG A 171 -15.72 -2.36 5.07
CA ARG A 171 -16.49 -3.60 5.19
C ARG A 171 -15.64 -4.84 5.46
N CYS A 172 -14.33 -4.69 5.64
CA CYS A 172 -13.39 -5.80 5.80
C CYS A 172 -13.39 -6.81 4.65
N LEU A 173 -13.72 -6.40 3.43
CA LEU A 173 -13.83 -7.31 2.28
C LEU A 173 -12.59 -7.29 1.39
N TYR A 174 -12.04 -6.11 1.10
CA TYR A 174 -10.91 -5.97 0.19
C TYR A 174 -10.29 -4.58 0.24
N GLN A 175 -8.98 -4.49 0.06
CA GLN A 175 -8.27 -3.22 -0.04
C GLN A 175 -7.45 -3.17 -1.34
N PRO A 176 -7.94 -2.50 -2.38
CA PRO A 176 -7.26 -2.45 -3.68
C PRO A 176 -5.82 -1.97 -3.60
N THR A 177 -5.57 -0.94 -2.77
CA THR A 177 -4.24 -0.34 -2.64
C THR A 177 -3.22 -1.22 -1.95
N ALA A 178 -3.66 -2.30 -1.29
CA ALA A 178 -2.77 -3.27 -0.66
C ALA A 178 -2.40 -4.43 -1.59
N SER A 179 -3.15 -4.66 -2.66
CA SER A 179 -3.09 -5.89 -3.41
C SER A 179 -2.37 -5.81 -4.76
N ILE A 180 -2.68 -4.82 -5.61
CA ILE A 180 -2.09 -4.71 -6.95
C ILE A 180 -2.16 -3.26 -7.47
N PRO A 181 -1.03 -2.61 -7.73
CA PRO A 181 0.32 -3.01 -7.34
C PRO A 181 0.48 -3.01 -5.82
N ILE A 182 1.34 -3.90 -5.32
CA ILE A 182 1.58 -4.04 -3.88
C ILE A 182 2.45 -2.87 -3.41
N ARG A 183 1.97 -2.14 -2.39
CA ARG A 183 2.68 -0.98 -1.84
C ARG A 183 2.57 -0.91 -0.32
N PRO A 184 3.49 -0.20 0.36
CA PRO A 184 3.40 0.03 1.80
C PRO A 184 2.12 0.75 2.18
N LEU A 185 1.57 0.37 3.31
CA LEU A 185 0.39 0.95 3.94
C LEU A 185 0.72 1.27 5.41
N PRO A 186 -0.16 1.98 6.12
CA PRO A 186 0.10 2.34 7.52
C PRO A 186 0.32 1.17 8.47
N TYR A 187 -0.15 -0.04 8.13
CA TYR A 187 -0.02 -1.26 8.95
C TYR A 187 -0.19 -2.52 8.10
N ASN A 188 0.11 -3.70 8.67
CA ASN A 188 -0.01 -5.01 8.03
C ASN A 188 0.78 -5.10 6.71
N ASN A 189 2.05 -4.71 6.79
CA ASN A 189 2.94 -4.67 5.63
C ASN A 189 3.61 -6.01 5.32
N MET A 190 3.37 -7.04 6.12
CA MET A 190 3.93 -8.37 5.88
C MET A 190 3.34 -9.01 4.64
N LYS A 191 4.20 -9.60 3.82
CA LYS A 191 3.85 -10.43 2.68
C LYS A 191 4.50 -11.79 2.84
N VAL A 192 3.72 -12.84 2.64
CA VAL A 192 4.24 -14.22 2.67
C VAL A 192 4.13 -14.79 1.28
N ILE A 193 5.27 -15.18 0.71
CA ILE A 193 5.30 -15.84 -0.59
C ILE A 193 5.49 -17.34 -0.36
N THR A 194 4.64 -18.14 -1.00
CA THR A 194 4.82 -19.58 -1.21
C THR A 194 4.94 -19.82 -2.70
N HIS A 195 6.04 -20.46 -3.10
CA HIS A 195 6.39 -20.59 -4.51
C HIS A 195 6.58 -22.07 -4.87
N THR A 196 5.86 -22.50 -5.89
CA THR A 196 6.03 -23.81 -6.56
C THR A 196 6.35 -23.57 -8.04
N GLU A 197 6.58 -24.64 -8.82
CA GLU A 197 6.82 -24.51 -10.25
C GLU A 197 5.57 -24.05 -11.02
N GLU A 198 4.37 -24.38 -10.51
CA GLU A 198 3.08 -24.10 -11.15
C GLU A 198 2.46 -22.79 -10.72
N ALA A 199 2.80 -22.30 -9.53
CA ALA A 199 2.16 -21.11 -8.96
C ALA A 199 3.04 -20.36 -7.96
N VAL A 200 2.82 -19.05 -7.90
CA VAL A 200 3.31 -18.20 -6.82
C VAL A 200 2.10 -17.67 -6.06
N MET A 201 2.00 -18.01 -4.77
CA MET A 201 0.98 -17.48 -3.87
C MET A 201 1.58 -16.35 -3.05
N ILE A 202 0.96 -15.18 -3.11
CA ILE A 202 1.35 -13.99 -2.33
C ILE A 202 0.23 -13.73 -1.34
N ASN A 203 0.46 -14.11 -0.09
CA ASN A 203 -0.43 -13.75 1.01
C ASN A 203 -0.10 -12.33 1.47
N ILE A 204 -1.10 -11.48 1.50
CA ILE A 204 -1.05 -10.09 1.94
C ILE A 204 -1.72 -10.06 3.30
N GLU A 205 -0.97 -9.69 4.35
CA GLU A 205 -1.46 -9.68 5.72
C GLU A 205 -2.71 -8.80 5.88
N TRP A 206 -2.72 -7.61 5.26
CA TRP A 206 -3.90 -6.76 5.22
C TRP A 206 -5.08 -7.46 4.54
N MET A 207 -6.18 -7.64 5.23
CA MET A 207 -7.37 -8.41 4.82
C MET A 207 -7.08 -9.90 4.56
N HIS A 208 -5.94 -10.44 5.01
CA HIS A 208 -5.46 -11.82 4.74
C HIS A 208 -5.74 -12.29 3.31
N TRP A 209 -5.56 -11.40 2.37
CA TRP A 209 -5.84 -11.65 0.96
C TRP A 209 -4.72 -12.48 0.32
N THR A 210 -5.06 -13.63 -0.25
CA THR A 210 -4.09 -14.45 -0.98
C THR A 210 -4.32 -14.32 -2.48
N ARG A 211 -3.28 -13.87 -3.16
CA ARG A 211 -3.22 -13.77 -4.60
C ARG A 211 -2.47 -14.97 -5.17
N VAL A 212 -3.05 -15.62 -6.18
CA VAL A 212 -2.42 -16.74 -6.90
C VAL A 212 -1.98 -16.27 -8.28
N VAL A 213 -0.69 -16.37 -8.55
CA VAL A 213 -0.09 -16.17 -9.87
C VAL A 213 0.12 -17.53 -10.50
N ARG A 214 -0.59 -17.86 -11.57
CA ARG A 214 -0.44 -19.10 -12.31
C ARG A 214 0.76 -19.01 -13.25
N MET A 215 1.68 -19.96 -13.17
CA MET A 215 2.89 -19.93 -14.01
C MET A 215 2.59 -20.45 -15.44
N ASN A 216 3.20 -19.79 -16.41
CA ASN A 216 3.17 -20.17 -17.84
C ASN A 216 1.75 -20.40 -18.41
N GLY A 217 0.74 -19.79 -17.79
CA GLY A 217 -0.65 -19.88 -18.19
C GLY A 217 -1.04 -18.82 -19.23
N VAL A 218 -2.32 -18.88 -19.60
CA VAL A 218 -3.02 -17.82 -20.34
C VAL A 218 -4.07 -17.21 -19.45
N HIS A 219 -4.42 -15.94 -19.68
CA HIS A 219 -5.51 -15.30 -18.94
C HIS A 219 -6.83 -16.01 -19.15
N LYS A 220 -7.64 -16.03 -18.08
CA LYS A 220 -9.02 -16.47 -18.18
C LYS A 220 -9.80 -15.58 -19.16
N PRO A 221 -10.91 -16.07 -19.75
CA PRO A 221 -11.79 -15.24 -20.56
C PRO A 221 -12.18 -13.94 -19.84
N SER A 222 -12.29 -12.84 -20.55
CA SER A 222 -12.49 -11.49 -20.00
C SER A 222 -13.77 -11.30 -19.18
N HIS A 223 -14.74 -12.20 -19.30
CA HIS A 223 -15.96 -12.21 -18.48
C HIS A 223 -15.74 -12.84 -17.09
N ILE A 224 -14.65 -13.58 -16.88
CA ILE A 224 -14.28 -14.14 -15.57
C ILE A 224 -13.38 -13.12 -14.87
N ARG A 225 -13.97 -12.37 -13.95
CA ARG A 225 -13.33 -11.27 -13.25
C ARG A 225 -13.29 -11.51 -11.74
N SER A 226 -12.30 -10.92 -11.08
CA SER A 226 -12.20 -10.93 -9.62
C SER A 226 -11.71 -9.58 -9.08
N LEU A 227 -11.83 -9.35 -7.78
CA LEU A 227 -11.36 -8.13 -7.12
C LEU A 227 -9.86 -7.90 -7.33
N SER A 228 -9.05 -8.95 -7.33
CA SER A 228 -7.59 -8.90 -7.58
C SER A 228 -7.20 -9.24 -9.02
N GLY A 229 -8.15 -9.32 -9.93
CA GLY A 229 -7.89 -9.69 -11.31
C GLY A 229 -7.47 -11.15 -11.50
N ASP A 230 -6.93 -11.45 -12.65
CA ASP A 230 -6.36 -12.74 -13.05
C ASP A 230 -4.87 -12.57 -13.33
N SER A 231 -4.02 -13.24 -12.56
CA SER A 231 -2.56 -13.09 -12.62
C SER A 231 -1.92 -14.30 -13.28
N ILE A 232 -1.07 -14.06 -14.27
CA ILE A 232 -0.21 -15.07 -14.89
C ILE A 232 1.25 -14.65 -14.75
N GLY A 233 2.12 -15.64 -14.53
CA GLY A 233 3.56 -15.45 -14.33
C GLY A 233 4.37 -16.11 -15.42
N ARG A 234 5.49 -15.49 -15.77
CA ARG A 234 6.53 -16.05 -16.64
C ARG A 234 7.90 -15.63 -16.19
N TRP A 235 8.88 -16.41 -16.50
CA TRP A 235 10.27 -16.08 -16.20
C TRP A 235 10.95 -15.32 -17.34
N SER A 236 11.73 -14.33 -16.99
CA SER A 236 12.74 -13.70 -17.84
C SER A 236 14.07 -13.74 -17.08
N GLN A 237 14.93 -14.68 -17.43
CA GLN A 237 16.12 -15.01 -16.65
C GLN A 237 15.73 -15.37 -15.20
N ASP A 238 16.24 -14.66 -14.20
CA ASP A 238 15.92 -14.80 -12.78
C ASP A 238 14.81 -13.84 -12.29
N THR A 239 14.20 -13.08 -13.19
CA THR A 239 13.08 -12.18 -12.87
C THR A 239 11.75 -12.84 -13.18
N LEU A 240 10.88 -12.93 -12.18
CA LEU A 240 9.47 -13.27 -12.36
C LEU A 240 8.73 -12.05 -12.89
N ILE A 241 8.09 -12.17 -14.04
CA ILE A 241 7.19 -11.16 -14.60
C ILE A 241 5.77 -11.66 -14.41
N VAL A 242 4.94 -10.83 -13.78
CA VAL A 242 3.53 -11.11 -13.53
C VAL A 242 2.68 -10.10 -14.30
N ASP A 243 1.77 -10.59 -15.10
CA ASP A 243 0.76 -9.80 -15.79
C ASP A 243 -0.60 -10.04 -15.16
N THR A 244 -1.32 -8.96 -14.83
CA THR A 244 -2.62 -9.05 -14.17
C THR A 244 -3.63 -8.18 -14.87
N THR A 245 -4.77 -8.79 -15.21
CA THR A 245 -5.92 -8.17 -15.87
C THR A 245 -7.23 -8.75 -15.33
N ASN A 246 -8.35 -8.56 -16.00
CA ASN A 246 -9.66 -9.13 -15.61
C ASN A 246 -10.12 -8.73 -14.20
N PHE A 247 -9.90 -7.47 -13.85
CA PHE A 247 -10.40 -6.94 -12.59
C PHE A 247 -11.92 -6.76 -12.61
N LEU A 248 -12.56 -7.08 -11.49
CA LEU A 248 -13.97 -6.80 -11.28
C LEU A 248 -14.18 -5.29 -11.15
N GLU A 249 -15.15 -4.77 -11.87
CA GLU A 249 -15.56 -3.38 -11.69
C GLU A 249 -16.46 -3.26 -10.46
N SER A 250 -16.02 -2.45 -9.52
CA SER A 250 -16.78 -2.11 -8.30
C SER A 250 -16.29 -0.74 -7.82
N PRO A 251 -17.11 0.03 -7.11
CA PRO A 251 -16.65 1.27 -6.50
C PRO A 251 -15.36 1.08 -5.70
N GLY A 252 -14.32 1.85 -6.03
CA GLY A 252 -12.99 1.75 -5.40
C GLY A 252 -12.13 0.57 -5.86
N VAL A 253 -12.58 -0.24 -6.81
CA VAL A 253 -11.82 -1.36 -7.40
C VAL A 253 -11.45 -1.02 -8.85
N PRO A 254 -10.30 -1.50 -9.35
CA PRO A 254 -9.91 -1.33 -10.75
C PRO A 254 -10.98 -1.83 -11.73
N ARG A 255 -11.15 -1.12 -12.83
CA ARG A 255 -12.16 -1.36 -13.86
C ARG A 255 -11.63 -2.14 -15.07
N PRO A 256 -12.51 -2.54 -16.01
CA PRO A 256 -12.08 -3.07 -17.31
C PRO A 256 -11.07 -2.15 -18.00
N GLY A 257 -10.00 -2.74 -18.52
CA GLY A 257 -8.87 -2.00 -19.11
C GLY A 257 -7.75 -1.66 -18.11
N TYR A 258 -7.97 -1.87 -16.82
CA TYR A 258 -6.89 -1.79 -15.83
C TYR A 258 -5.98 -3.01 -15.98
N ARG A 259 -4.68 -2.76 -16.12
CA ARG A 259 -3.67 -3.79 -16.26
C ARG A 259 -2.44 -3.43 -15.44
N VAL A 260 -1.82 -4.45 -14.84
CA VAL A 260 -0.58 -4.27 -14.07
C VAL A 260 0.43 -5.31 -14.52
N GLU A 261 1.61 -4.86 -14.93
CA GLU A 261 2.81 -5.70 -15.04
C GLU A 261 3.66 -5.50 -13.79
N GLU A 262 4.07 -6.60 -13.17
CA GLU A 262 4.94 -6.59 -12.00
C GLU A 262 6.18 -7.45 -12.27
N ARG A 263 7.29 -7.05 -11.67
CA ARG A 263 8.58 -7.73 -11.80
C ARG A 263 9.19 -7.94 -10.44
N PHE A 264 9.50 -9.18 -10.13
CA PHE A 264 10.17 -9.58 -8.91
C PHE A 264 11.56 -10.09 -9.27
N THR A 265 12.58 -9.35 -8.88
CA THR A 265 13.98 -9.70 -9.15
C THR A 265 14.68 -9.97 -7.83
N PRO A 266 15.33 -11.13 -7.65
CA PRO A 266 16.06 -11.42 -6.42
C PRO A 266 17.25 -10.45 -6.28
N ILE A 267 17.42 -9.93 -5.09
CA ILE A 267 18.55 -9.13 -4.66
C ILE A 267 19.09 -9.67 -3.34
N ARG A 268 20.25 -9.21 -2.93
CA ARG A 268 20.81 -9.60 -1.62
C ARG A 268 19.83 -9.17 -0.50
N GLY A 269 19.35 -10.15 0.24
CA GLY A 269 18.46 -9.92 1.40
C GLY A 269 17.01 -9.64 1.07
N GLY A 270 16.55 -9.90 -0.17
CA GLY A 270 15.15 -9.72 -0.50
C GLY A 270 14.84 -9.72 -1.99
N LEU A 271 13.83 -8.96 -2.37
CA LEU A 271 13.39 -8.78 -3.75
C LEU A 271 13.37 -7.29 -4.13
N LEU A 272 13.79 -7.00 -5.34
CA LEU A 272 13.45 -5.74 -5.99
C LEU A 272 12.13 -5.93 -6.74
N TYR A 273 11.11 -5.25 -6.27
CA TYR A 273 9.79 -5.25 -6.87
C TYR A 273 9.61 -4.00 -7.72
N ARG A 274 9.19 -4.19 -8.97
CA ARG A 274 8.82 -3.12 -9.90
C ARG A 274 7.42 -3.37 -10.42
N PHE A 275 6.70 -2.30 -10.69
CA PHE A 275 5.38 -2.38 -11.29
C PHE A 275 5.17 -1.29 -12.34
N ARG A 276 4.33 -1.59 -13.32
CA ARG A 276 3.78 -0.65 -14.30
C ARG A 276 2.28 -0.84 -14.38
N VAL A 277 1.55 0.24 -14.31
CA VAL A 277 0.08 0.26 -14.31
C VAL A 277 -0.41 1.01 -15.54
N GLU A 278 -1.30 0.38 -16.27
CA GLU A 278 -2.15 0.99 -17.27
C GLU A 278 -3.55 1.13 -16.67
N ASP A 279 -3.95 2.37 -16.38
CA ASP A 279 -5.23 2.69 -15.76
C ASP A 279 -5.96 3.70 -16.63
N PRO A 280 -7.11 3.34 -17.22
CA PRO A 280 -7.88 4.23 -18.08
C PRO A 280 -8.39 5.50 -17.40
N ASP A 281 -8.34 5.58 -16.06
CA ASP A 281 -8.68 6.80 -15.32
C ASP A 281 -7.59 7.87 -15.39
N TYR A 282 -6.38 7.50 -15.80
CA TYR A 282 -5.27 8.43 -15.88
C TYR A 282 -4.84 8.68 -17.33
N SER A 283 -4.32 9.87 -17.57
CA SER A 283 -3.89 10.33 -18.90
C SER A 283 -2.65 9.60 -19.43
N ALA A 284 -1.93 8.87 -18.59
CA ALA A 284 -0.75 8.09 -18.94
C ALA A 284 -0.55 6.93 -17.96
N PRO A 285 0.16 5.86 -18.36
CA PRO A 285 0.62 4.84 -17.43
C PRO A 285 1.53 5.42 -16.35
N TYR A 286 1.62 4.72 -15.21
CA TYR A 286 2.57 5.04 -14.16
C TYR A 286 3.33 3.79 -13.71
N ALA A 287 4.53 3.99 -13.20
CA ALA A 287 5.38 2.91 -12.73
C ALA A 287 6.07 3.26 -11.42
N GLY A 288 6.53 2.25 -10.72
CA GLY A 288 7.24 2.42 -9.47
C GLY A 288 8.10 1.22 -9.12
N GLU A 289 8.90 1.39 -8.07
CA GLU A 289 9.75 0.32 -7.55
C GLU A 289 9.93 0.44 -6.05
N LEU A 290 10.13 -0.68 -5.38
CA LEU A 290 10.52 -0.75 -3.98
C LEU A 290 11.25 -2.05 -3.68
N VAL A 291 12.00 -2.05 -2.59
CA VAL A 291 12.66 -3.25 -2.07
C VAL A 291 11.72 -3.96 -1.11
N TRP A 292 11.66 -5.28 -1.20
CA TRP A 292 10.98 -6.16 -0.26
C TRP A 292 12.03 -6.90 0.57
N PRO A 293 12.41 -6.42 1.75
CA PRO A 293 13.36 -7.10 2.61
C PRO A 293 12.83 -8.46 3.08
N LEU A 294 13.66 -9.51 2.95
CA LEU A 294 13.37 -10.81 3.54
C LEU A 294 13.56 -10.72 5.06
N VAL A 295 12.58 -11.19 5.82
CA VAL A 295 12.56 -11.10 7.28
C VAL A 295 12.22 -12.44 7.93
N THR A 296 12.56 -12.60 9.21
CA THR A 296 12.18 -13.75 10.03
C THR A 296 10.94 -13.50 10.89
N ALA A 297 10.47 -12.25 10.92
CA ALA A 297 9.29 -11.85 11.67
C ALA A 297 8.05 -12.68 11.29
N ARG A 298 7.10 -12.81 12.21
CA ARG A 298 5.85 -13.53 11.97
C ARG A 298 4.86 -12.62 11.27
N SER A 299 4.04 -13.21 10.40
CA SER A 299 2.81 -12.62 9.92
C SER A 299 1.69 -12.93 10.91
N PHE A 300 0.81 -11.98 11.13
CA PHE A 300 -0.31 -12.11 12.05
C PHE A 300 -1.62 -12.17 11.27
N GLU A 301 -2.66 -12.67 11.92
CA GLU A 301 -4.01 -12.59 11.38
C GLU A 301 -4.48 -11.11 11.40
N TYR A 302 -5.09 -10.70 10.31
CA TYR A 302 -5.79 -9.42 10.25
C TYR A 302 -7.26 -9.62 10.61
N ALA A 303 -7.57 -9.60 11.90
CA ALA A 303 -8.91 -9.86 12.47
C ALA A 303 -9.81 -8.62 12.31
N CYS A 304 -10.09 -8.23 11.06
CA CYS A 304 -10.80 -7.00 10.72
C CYS A 304 -12.27 -7.03 11.18
N HIS A 305 -12.95 -8.15 10.98
CA HIS A 305 -14.39 -8.27 11.30
C HIS A 305 -14.63 -8.19 12.81
N GLU A 306 -13.81 -8.82 13.61
CA GLU A 306 -13.91 -8.88 15.07
C GLU A 306 -13.74 -7.50 15.71
N GLY A 307 -12.92 -6.64 15.12
CA GLY A 307 -12.64 -5.27 15.58
C GLY A 307 -13.45 -4.19 14.87
N ASN A 308 -14.35 -4.52 13.94
CA ASN A 308 -15.03 -3.53 13.10
C ASN A 308 -16.26 -2.89 13.77
N TYR A 309 -16.06 -2.29 14.92
CA TYR A 309 -17.12 -1.50 15.59
C TYR A 309 -17.44 -0.20 14.84
N ALA A 310 -16.50 0.31 14.05
CA ALA A 310 -16.65 1.58 13.32
C ALA A 310 -17.83 1.53 12.33
N MET A 311 -18.01 0.44 11.58
CA MET A 311 -19.09 0.31 10.61
C MET A 311 -20.46 0.40 11.27
N GLY A 312 -20.70 -0.40 12.32
CA GLY A 312 -21.98 -0.37 13.06
C GLY A 312 -22.24 0.97 13.73
N ASN A 313 -21.22 1.60 14.30
CA ASN A 313 -21.34 2.91 14.94
C ASN A 313 -21.62 4.03 13.92
N THR A 314 -21.01 3.99 12.73
CA THR A 314 -21.26 4.96 11.66
C THR A 314 -22.73 4.87 11.20
N LEU A 315 -23.24 3.66 10.94
CA LEU A 315 -24.62 3.47 10.52
C LEU A 315 -25.61 3.89 11.61
N ARG A 316 -25.31 3.58 12.88
CA ARG A 316 -26.15 4.03 14.01
C ARG A 316 -26.13 5.55 14.16
N GLY A 317 -24.97 6.17 14.06
CA GLY A 317 -24.82 7.63 14.12
C GLY A 317 -25.62 8.31 13.00
N ALA A 318 -25.60 7.76 11.79
CA ALA A 318 -26.39 8.25 10.68
C ALA A 318 -27.91 8.21 11.01
N ARG A 319 -28.40 7.11 11.56
CA ARG A 319 -29.84 7.00 11.97
C ARG A 319 -30.23 8.02 13.04
N LEU A 320 -29.32 8.35 13.96
CA LEU A 320 -29.56 9.40 14.97
C LEU A 320 -29.67 10.78 14.31
N LEU A 321 -28.70 11.14 13.47
CA LEU A 321 -28.71 12.42 12.74
C LEU A 321 -29.95 12.55 11.84
N GLU A 322 -30.38 11.49 11.19
CA GLU A 322 -31.61 11.50 10.38
C GLU A 322 -32.87 11.70 11.22
N SER A 323 -32.92 11.10 12.42
CA SER A 323 -34.03 11.30 13.35
C SER A 323 -34.09 12.75 13.84
N GLU A 324 -32.93 13.33 14.21
CA GLU A 324 -32.81 14.72 14.62
C GLU A 324 -33.21 15.68 13.46
N TRP A 325 -32.75 15.40 12.25
CA TRP A 325 -33.09 16.19 11.06
C TRP A 325 -34.62 16.22 10.81
N ARG A 326 -35.28 15.08 10.88
CA ARG A 326 -36.73 14.98 10.68
C ARG A 326 -37.49 15.73 11.77
N ALA A 327 -37.07 15.62 13.03
CA ALA A 327 -37.66 16.33 14.16
C ALA A 327 -37.53 17.87 14.01
N LEU A 328 -36.44 18.36 13.42
CA LEU A 328 -36.28 19.79 13.12
C LEU A 328 -37.11 20.22 11.90
N GLY A 329 -37.30 19.34 10.91
CA GLY A 329 -38.09 19.59 9.70
C GLY A 329 -39.60 19.70 9.95
N ASP A 330 -40.11 18.94 10.89
CA ASP A 330 -41.53 18.98 11.31
C ASP A 330 -41.87 20.27 12.11
N GLY A 331 -40.84 21.04 12.48
CA GLY A 331 -40.99 22.33 13.20
C GLY A 331 -40.71 23.58 12.36
N ARG A 332 -40.46 23.43 11.02
CA ARG A 332 -40.22 24.55 10.08
C ARG A 332 -41.42 24.87 9.24
#